data_dcf462c8aa6b6fbfe7e84fc9eb0ffd0d
#
_entry.id   dcf462c8aa6b6fbfe7e84fc9eb0ffd0d
#
_cell.length_a   1.000
_cell.length_b   1.000
_cell.length_c   1.000
_cell.angle_alpha   90.00
_cell.angle_beta   90.00
_cell.angle_gamma   90.00
#
_symmetry.space_group_name_H-M   'P 1'
#
loop_
_entity.id
_entity.type
_entity.pdbx_description
1 polymer ?
#
loop_
_entity_poly.entity_id
_entity_poly.type
_entity_poly.pdbx_seq_one_letter_code
_entity_poly.pdbx_strand_id
1 'polypeptide(L)'
;MRNMRRVLKKLDRYVCAADVFEIYEDETGIAFLDSSLVNNLGHYSIIGRCPYLRLVKNGDAFEVNGDSEKNITFEEYMRQYLVQHMDKSSEDLPIVSGAIGYVSYDYGMDRMGLDSINEDLVSVPEAVMIFYDCFVVEDCLKKETYLVANGMTGDAQSNIDVMENDIEKYCGRDDRENGNIIDRTSEDVQKRKKYNLNVYEECSREEYEHSIRRLKDYITEGDVYVANMTRHIIVDSDKKPLDVFHDLRVSNPSPFGGYLDLGDYQIVSASPERFMQIKDRRVYTRPIKGTRRRGETDREDEALRRELEKSQKEKSELLMIVDLERNDLNHVCRPGSVKVTELFSIEE
;
A
#
# COMPACT_ATOMS: atom_id res chain seq x y z
N MET A 1 32.32 -9.05 7.79
CA MET A 1 31.02 -9.28 7.14
C MET A 1 30.48 -10.59 7.69
N ARG A 2 29.43 -10.58 8.53
CA ARG A 2 28.72 -11.80 8.88
C ARG A 2 28.17 -12.38 7.59
N ASN A 3 28.42 -13.63 7.27
CA ASN A 3 27.72 -14.38 6.22
C ASN A 3 26.25 -14.50 6.70
N MET A 4 25.45 -13.48 6.41
CA MET A 4 23.99 -13.53 6.67
C MET A 4 23.43 -14.55 5.69
N ARG A 5 23.09 -15.72 6.21
CA ARG A 5 22.53 -16.79 5.41
C ARG A 5 21.02 -16.70 5.51
N ARG A 6 20.41 -16.05 4.52
CA ARG A 6 18.96 -16.08 4.37
C ARG A 6 18.44 -17.50 4.38
N VAL A 7 17.33 -17.71 5.05
CA VAL A 7 16.53 -18.91 4.93
C VAL A 7 15.19 -18.54 4.31
N LEU A 8 14.82 -19.26 3.27
CA LEU A 8 13.52 -19.18 2.61
C LEU A 8 12.90 -20.57 2.68
N LYS A 9 11.66 -20.63 3.17
CA LYS A 9 10.90 -21.86 3.29
C LYS A 9 9.51 -21.69 2.71
N LYS A 10 9.14 -22.50 1.75
CA LYS A 10 7.74 -22.67 1.34
C LYS A 10 7.05 -23.57 2.35
N LEU A 11 5.89 -23.19 2.83
CA LEU A 11 5.08 -24.02 3.70
C LEU A 11 4.49 -25.20 2.89
N ASP A 12 4.44 -26.37 3.53
CA ASP A 12 3.83 -27.58 2.93
C ASP A 12 2.30 -27.42 2.79
N ARG A 13 1.70 -26.66 3.69
CA ARG A 13 0.28 -26.31 3.70
C ARG A 13 0.12 -24.83 3.36
N TYR A 14 -0.85 -24.51 2.50
CA TYR A 14 -1.26 -23.13 2.27
C TYR A 14 -1.96 -22.54 3.50
N VAL A 15 -1.52 -21.37 3.91
CA VAL A 15 -2.15 -20.53 4.94
C VAL A 15 -2.21 -19.11 4.39
N CYS A 16 -3.37 -18.46 4.44
CA CYS A 16 -3.44 -17.10 3.92
C CYS A 16 -2.72 -16.10 4.84
N ALA A 17 -2.16 -15.05 4.26
CA ALA A 17 -1.40 -14.07 5.02
C ALA A 17 -2.25 -13.35 6.07
N ALA A 18 -3.55 -13.19 5.83
CA ALA A 18 -4.45 -12.58 6.80
C ALA A 18 -4.58 -13.41 8.09
N ASP A 19 -4.65 -14.75 7.97
CA ASP A 19 -4.66 -15.65 9.14
C ASP A 19 -3.33 -15.61 9.87
N VAL A 20 -2.22 -15.53 9.13
CA VAL A 20 -0.88 -15.38 9.74
C VAL A 20 -0.74 -14.02 10.42
N PHE A 21 -1.31 -12.96 9.84
CA PHE A 21 -1.29 -11.63 10.42
C PHE A 21 -2.01 -11.58 11.78
N GLU A 22 -3.14 -12.28 11.95
CA GLU A 22 -3.84 -12.39 13.24
C GLU A 22 -2.96 -12.98 14.37
N ILE A 23 -1.97 -13.82 14.02
CA ILE A 23 -1.02 -14.35 15.04
C ILE A 23 -0.13 -13.25 15.60
N TYR A 24 0.19 -12.25 14.80
CA TYR A 24 1.23 -11.26 15.06
C TYR A 24 0.73 -9.80 15.09
N GLU A 25 -0.59 -9.59 14.99
CA GLU A 25 -1.20 -8.25 14.84
C GLU A 25 -0.90 -7.29 15.99
N ASP A 26 -0.55 -7.82 17.18
CA ASP A 26 -0.13 -7.03 18.34
C ASP A 26 1.38 -6.73 18.36
N GLU A 27 2.16 -7.20 17.40
CA GLU A 27 3.59 -6.88 17.32
C GLU A 27 3.82 -5.42 16.92
N THR A 28 4.63 -4.72 17.70
CA THR A 28 4.98 -3.32 17.40
C THR A 28 5.81 -3.23 16.12
N GLY A 29 5.44 -2.32 15.24
CA GLY A 29 6.14 -2.05 14.00
C GLY A 29 5.87 -3.08 12.90
N ILE A 30 4.83 -3.90 13.04
CA ILE A 30 4.41 -4.84 12.00
C ILE A 30 3.86 -4.09 10.78
N ALA A 31 4.10 -4.64 9.59
CA ALA A 31 3.50 -4.15 8.35
C ALA A 31 2.78 -5.30 7.63
N PHE A 32 1.60 -5.02 7.11
CA PHE A 32 0.86 -5.95 6.26
C PHE A 32 0.42 -5.24 4.98
N LEU A 33 0.96 -5.65 3.84
CA LEU A 33 0.49 -5.27 2.52
C LEU A 33 -0.42 -6.38 2.01
N ASP A 34 -1.68 -6.05 1.76
CA ASP A 34 -2.75 -7.04 1.54
C ASP A 34 -3.39 -6.89 0.16
N SER A 35 -3.47 -7.99 -0.57
CA SER A 35 -4.26 -8.12 -1.79
C SER A 35 -5.58 -8.81 -1.48
N SER A 36 -6.48 -8.13 -0.77
CA SER A 36 -7.82 -8.66 -0.43
C SER A 36 -8.73 -8.81 -1.65
N LEU A 37 -8.48 -8.03 -2.71
CA LEU A 37 -9.05 -8.25 -4.05
C LEU A 37 -7.95 -8.82 -4.95
N VAL A 38 -7.97 -10.14 -5.15
CA VAL A 38 -6.96 -10.83 -5.95
C VAL A 38 -7.21 -10.66 -7.43
N ASN A 39 -6.23 -10.12 -8.14
CA ASN A 39 -6.24 -10.01 -9.60
C ASN A 39 -4.82 -10.12 -10.17
N ASN A 40 -4.66 -9.99 -11.49
CA ASN A 40 -3.35 -10.09 -12.14
C ASN A 40 -2.36 -8.97 -11.74
N LEU A 41 -2.84 -7.86 -11.16
CA LEU A 41 -2.03 -6.72 -10.73
C LEU A 41 -1.60 -6.84 -9.27
N GLY A 42 -2.53 -7.27 -8.39
CA GLY A 42 -2.31 -7.49 -6.98
C GLY A 42 -2.73 -8.91 -6.60
N HIS A 43 -1.75 -9.77 -6.32
CA HIS A 43 -1.99 -11.15 -5.92
C HIS A 43 -0.97 -11.64 -4.88
N TYR A 44 -0.15 -10.74 -4.40
CA TYR A 44 0.74 -11.03 -3.28
C TYR A 44 0.26 -10.30 -2.04
N SER A 45 0.19 -11.03 -0.91
CA SER A 45 0.06 -10.43 0.41
C SER A 45 1.35 -10.64 1.17
N ILE A 46 1.84 -9.58 1.85
CA ILE A 46 3.17 -9.54 2.44
C ILE A 46 3.12 -9.02 3.86
N ILE A 47 3.65 -9.78 4.81
CA ILE A 47 3.83 -9.33 6.20
C ILE A 47 5.31 -9.08 6.45
N GLY A 48 5.66 -7.87 6.92
CA GLY A 48 6.99 -7.53 7.43
C GLY A 48 7.00 -7.60 8.95
N ARG A 49 7.92 -8.39 9.50
CA ARG A 49 8.10 -8.63 10.95
C ARG A 49 9.55 -8.42 11.39
N CYS A 50 9.77 -8.30 12.67
CA CYS A 50 11.09 -8.12 13.26
C CYS A 50 11.80 -6.89 12.64
N PRO A 51 11.26 -5.67 12.84
CA PRO A 51 11.88 -4.45 12.33
C PRO A 51 13.26 -4.26 12.97
N TYR A 52 14.28 -3.89 12.17
CA TYR A 52 15.63 -3.70 12.69
C TYR A 52 16.26 -2.35 12.33
N LEU A 53 15.71 -1.68 11.32
CA LEU A 53 16.17 -0.36 10.92
C LEU A 53 14.97 0.48 10.53
N ARG A 54 14.78 1.60 11.22
CA ARG A 54 13.71 2.58 10.96
C ARG A 54 14.35 3.89 10.54
N LEU A 55 13.94 4.38 9.38
CA LEU A 55 14.35 5.65 8.82
C LEU A 55 13.17 6.59 8.77
N VAL A 56 13.32 7.80 9.30
CA VAL A 56 12.26 8.81 9.36
C VAL A 56 12.80 10.14 8.82
N LYS A 57 12.09 10.71 7.85
CA LYS A 57 12.33 12.07 7.34
C LYS A 57 11.14 12.95 7.67
N ASN A 58 11.43 14.13 8.22
CA ASN A 58 10.46 15.17 8.50
C ASN A 58 11.10 16.56 8.29
N GLY A 59 10.74 17.25 7.22
CA GLY A 59 11.42 18.46 6.77
C GLY A 59 12.91 18.20 6.56
N ASP A 60 13.75 19.05 7.14
CA ASP A 60 15.21 18.89 7.13
C ASP A 60 15.71 17.83 8.12
N ALA A 61 14.87 17.32 9.00
CA ALA A 61 15.25 16.33 9.99
C ALA A 61 15.24 14.92 9.40
N PHE A 62 16.33 14.18 9.69
CA PHE A 62 16.44 12.77 9.35
C PHE A 62 16.88 11.97 10.55
N GLU A 63 16.23 10.86 10.84
CA GLU A 63 16.49 9.98 11.95
C GLU A 63 16.71 8.54 11.51
N VAL A 64 17.64 7.88 12.19
CA VAL A 64 17.93 6.43 12.05
C VAL A 64 17.73 5.79 13.42
N ASN A 65 16.71 4.94 13.55
CA ASN A 65 16.32 4.30 14.83
C ASN A 65 16.09 5.29 15.97
N GLY A 66 15.58 6.51 15.66
CA GLY A 66 15.34 7.57 16.64
C GLY A 66 16.54 8.48 16.91
N ASP A 67 17.73 8.17 16.39
CA ASP A 67 18.90 9.02 16.48
C ASP A 67 18.96 9.98 15.29
N SER A 68 19.11 11.28 15.56
CA SER A 68 19.15 12.32 14.51
C SER A 68 20.47 12.27 13.73
N GLU A 69 20.36 12.14 12.41
CA GLU A 69 21.48 12.20 11.48
C GLU A 69 21.61 13.61 10.88
N LYS A 70 22.85 14.14 10.90
CA LYS A 70 23.14 15.53 10.47
C LYS A 70 24.10 15.62 9.28
N ASN A 71 24.82 14.54 8.98
CA ASN A 71 25.92 14.56 8.01
C ASN A 71 25.53 13.93 6.66
N ILE A 72 24.34 13.40 6.54
CA ILE A 72 23.85 12.68 5.36
C ILE A 72 22.36 12.90 5.21
N THR A 73 21.86 13.00 3.99
CA THR A 73 20.42 13.08 3.73
C THR A 73 19.76 11.70 3.78
N PHE A 74 18.44 11.68 3.97
CA PHE A 74 17.64 10.47 3.93
C PHE A 74 17.87 9.67 2.64
N GLU A 75 17.85 10.33 1.48
CA GLU A 75 18.00 9.70 0.17
C GLU A 75 19.40 9.11 -0.02
N GLU A 76 20.41 9.84 0.41
CA GLU A 76 21.80 9.38 0.30
C GLU A 76 22.04 8.19 1.22
N TYR A 77 21.52 8.23 2.45
CA TYR A 77 21.58 7.10 3.39
C TYR A 77 20.89 5.87 2.79
N MET A 78 19.64 6.02 2.31
CA MET A 78 18.90 4.94 1.65
C MET A 78 19.69 4.34 0.49
N ARG A 79 20.23 5.22 -0.37
CA ARG A 79 21.03 4.77 -1.52
C ARG A 79 22.25 3.98 -1.10
N GLN A 80 23.00 4.48 -0.12
CA GLN A 80 24.21 3.80 0.38
C GLN A 80 23.86 2.48 1.04
N TYR A 81 22.82 2.47 1.88
CA TYR A 81 22.35 1.27 2.57
C TYR A 81 21.92 0.17 1.56
N LEU A 82 21.07 0.53 0.61
CA LEU A 82 20.60 -0.41 -0.42
C LEU A 82 21.73 -0.95 -1.30
N VAL A 83 22.72 -0.11 -1.65
CA VAL A 83 23.87 -0.57 -2.44
C VAL A 83 24.75 -1.56 -1.65
N GLN A 84 24.95 -1.29 -0.34
CA GLN A 84 25.75 -2.17 0.53
C GLN A 84 25.07 -3.48 0.85
N HIS A 85 23.71 -3.51 0.86
CA HIS A 85 22.90 -4.68 1.21
C HIS A 85 22.13 -5.23 -0.01
N MET A 86 22.56 -4.87 -1.23
CA MET A 86 21.92 -5.32 -2.45
C MET A 86 21.92 -6.85 -2.51
N ASP A 87 20.74 -7.41 -2.55
CA ASP A 87 20.53 -8.83 -2.75
C ASP A 87 20.58 -9.16 -4.24
N LYS A 88 21.31 -10.23 -4.57
CA LYS A 88 21.44 -10.74 -5.92
C LYS A 88 20.76 -12.11 -6.07
N SER A 89 19.93 -12.51 -5.11
CA SER A 89 19.17 -13.74 -5.23
C SER A 89 18.21 -13.67 -6.41
N SER A 90 18.00 -14.82 -7.04
CA SER A 90 17.10 -14.98 -8.20
C SER A 90 15.73 -15.51 -7.79
N GLU A 91 15.32 -15.27 -6.54
CA GLU A 91 14.02 -15.73 -6.04
C GLU A 91 12.89 -15.00 -6.78
N ASP A 92 11.91 -15.74 -7.26
CA ASP A 92 10.74 -15.22 -7.97
C ASP A 92 9.62 -14.79 -6.98
N LEU A 93 10.01 -14.14 -5.88
CA LEU A 93 9.10 -13.53 -4.92
C LEU A 93 9.16 -12.01 -5.04
N PRO A 94 8.07 -11.30 -4.71
CA PRO A 94 8.01 -9.83 -4.80
C PRO A 94 8.98 -9.15 -3.82
N ILE A 95 9.26 -9.80 -2.69
CA ILE A 95 10.20 -9.36 -1.68
C ILE A 95 10.80 -10.55 -0.95
N VAL A 96 12.09 -10.49 -0.65
CA VAL A 96 12.79 -11.45 0.23
C VAL A 96 13.66 -10.71 1.25
N SER A 97 13.93 -9.43 1.03
CA SER A 97 14.57 -8.50 1.96
C SER A 97 14.23 -7.07 1.54
N GLY A 98 14.22 -6.14 2.48
CA GLY A 98 13.97 -4.74 2.16
C GLY A 98 13.15 -4.02 3.23
N ALA A 99 12.54 -2.92 2.81
CA ALA A 99 11.72 -2.07 3.66
C ALA A 99 10.28 -2.00 3.16
N ILE A 100 9.37 -1.78 4.11
CA ILE A 100 8.00 -1.35 3.87
C ILE A 100 7.83 0.00 4.56
N GLY A 101 7.09 0.92 3.94
CA GLY A 101 6.87 2.25 4.48
C GLY A 101 6.05 3.11 3.56
N TYR A 102 6.13 4.41 3.75
CA TYR A 102 5.43 5.38 2.91
C TYR A 102 6.28 6.62 2.63
N VAL A 103 5.88 7.31 1.60
CA VAL A 103 6.33 8.66 1.25
C VAL A 103 5.09 9.52 1.06
N SER A 104 5.02 10.66 1.75
CA SER A 104 3.88 11.57 1.68
C SER A 104 3.87 12.39 0.39
N TYR A 105 2.77 13.07 0.14
CA TYR A 105 2.66 14.03 -0.95
C TYR A 105 3.60 15.22 -0.73
N ASP A 106 3.73 15.70 0.53
CA ASP A 106 4.56 16.85 0.89
C ASP A 106 6.05 16.61 0.66
N TYR A 107 6.53 15.36 0.78
CA TYR A 107 7.89 15.00 0.37
C TYR A 107 8.18 15.37 -1.10
N GLY A 108 7.19 15.20 -1.98
CA GLY A 108 7.32 15.61 -3.38
C GLY A 108 7.35 17.12 -3.56
N MET A 109 6.54 17.86 -2.79
CA MET A 109 6.50 19.32 -2.80
C MET A 109 7.83 19.93 -2.34
N ASP A 110 8.37 19.44 -1.22
CA ASP A 110 9.67 19.85 -0.70
C ASP A 110 10.79 19.69 -1.76
N ARG A 111 10.79 18.56 -2.48
CA ARG A 111 11.74 18.29 -3.57
C ARG A 111 11.61 19.25 -4.76
N MET A 112 10.45 19.84 -4.95
CA MET A 112 10.17 20.84 -5.99
C MET A 112 10.42 22.28 -5.50
N GLY A 113 10.79 22.46 -4.23
CA GLY A 113 10.94 23.76 -3.60
C GLY A 113 9.62 24.50 -3.45
N LEU A 114 8.53 23.75 -3.24
CA LEU A 114 7.19 24.28 -3.03
C LEU A 114 6.83 24.16 -1.54
N ASP A 115 6.53 25.28 -0.92
CA ASP A 115 6.04 25.30 0.46
C ASP A 115 4.53 25.09 0.49
N SER A 116 4.04 24.25 1.41
CA SER A 116 2.62 24.17 1.72
C SER A 116 2.17 25.45 2.44
N ILE A 117 1.11 26.08 1.93
CA ILE A 117 0.47 27.21 2.60
C ILE A 117 -0.62 26.76 3.57
N ASN A 118 -0.96 25.47 3.58
CA ASN A 118 -1.98 24.89 4.42
C ASN A 118 -1.37 24.48 5.77
N GLU A 119 -2.19 24.54 6.82
CA GLU A 119 -1.83 24.01 8.13
C GLU A 119 -1.72 22.49 8.08
N ASP A 120 -0.66 21.93 8.69
CA ASP A 120 -0.53 20.49 8.84
C ASP A 120 -1.38 20.00 10.01
N LEU A 121 -2.48 19.36 9.70
CA LEU A 121 -3.46 18.89 10.68
C LEU A 121 -3.11 17.53 11.30
N VAL A 122 -2.22 16.76 10.70
CA VAL A 122 -1.98 15.37 11.09
C VAL A 122 -0.59 15.15 11.68
N SER A 123 0.36 16.03 11.40
CA SER A 123 1.74 16.01 11.95
C SER A 123 2.43 14.65 11.82
N VAL A 124 2.33 14.00 10.66
CA VAL A 124 3.05 12.76 10.37
C VAL A 124 4.34 13.08 9.59
N PRO A 125 5.41 12.28 9.76
CA PRO A 125 6.63 12.45 8.97
C PRO A 125 6.39 12.39 7.46
N GLU A 126 7.21 13.08 6.68
CA GLU A 126 7.13 13.06 5.21
C GLU A 126 7.45 11.70 4.61
N ALA A 127 8.37 10.95 5.23
CA ALA A 127 8.66 9.60 4.81
C ALA A 127 9.10 8.74 5.99
N VAL A 128 8.62 7.50 6.00
CA VAL A 128 9.05 6.46 6.94
C VAL A 128 9.33 5.19 6.15
N MET A 129 10.54 4.61 6.36
CA MET A 129 10.93 3.32 5.81
C MET A 129 11.41 2.42 6.94
N ILE A 130 10.80 1.24 7.07
CA ILE A 130 11.16 0.25 8.07
C ILE A 130 11.68 -1.00 7.37
N PHE A 131 12.91 -1.41 7.69
CA PHE A 131 13.52 -2.63 7.19
C PHE A 131 13.21 -3.79 8.12
N TYR A 132 12.80 -4.90 7.53
CA TYR A 132 12.35 -6.09 8.24
C TYR A 132 13.31 -7.25 8.04
N ASP A 133 13.53 -8.02 9.12
CA ASP A 133 14.32 -9.23 9.08
C ASP A 133 13.52 -10.42 8.52
N CYS A 134 12.24 -10.50 8.90
CA CYS A 134 11.36 -11.60 8.55
C CYS A 134 10.21 -11.14 7.66
N PHE A 135 9.87 -11.99 6.68
CA PHE A 135 8.70 -11.79 5.83
C PHE A 135 7.85 -13.06 5.76
N VAL A 136 6.54 -12.87 5.73
CA VAL A 136 5.61 -13.89 5.22
C VAL A 136 5.10 -13.39 3.88
N VAL A 137 5.21 -14.21 2.85
CA VAL A 137 4.78 -13.86 1.49
C VAL A 137 3.79 -14.89 1.00
N GLU A 138 2.58 -14.46 0.73
CA GLU A 138 1.54 -15.27 0.11
C GLU A 138 1.43 -14.96 -1.38
N ASP A 139 1.47 -15.98 -2.23
CA ASP A 139 1.00 -15.91 -3.61
C ASP A 139 -0.47 -16.39 -3.63
N CYS A 140 -1.40 -15.44 -3.65
CA CYS A 140 -2.83 -15.70 -3.57
C CYS A 140 -3.37 -16.46 -4.79
N LEU A 141 -2.73 -16.32 -5.97
CA LEU A 141 -3.11 -17.04 -7.19
C LEU A 141 -2.63 -18.49 -7.16
N LYS A 142 -1.37 -18.72 -6.74
CA LYS A 142 -0.81 -20.07 -6.66
C LYS A 142 -1.24 -20.82 -5.40
N LYS A 143 -1.82 -20.12 -4.41
CA LYS A 143 -2.12 -20.66 -3.08
C LYS A 143 -0.87 -21.23 -2.43
N GLU A 144 0.16 -20.41 -2.37
CA GLU A 144 1.46 -20.75 -1.81
C GLU A 144 1.87 -19.70 -0.77
N THR A 145 2.43 -20.17 0.35
CA THR A 145 2.91 -19.30 1.44
C THR A 145 4.37 -19.56 1.70
N TYR A 146 5.15 -18.50 1.80
CA TYR A 146 6.59 -18.53 1.99
C TYR A 146 6.97 -17.78 3.25
N LEU A 147 7.88 -18.36 4.02
CA LEU A 147 8.54 -17.72 5.15
C LEU A 147 9.96 -17.34 4.75
N VAL A 148 10.37 -16.13 5.09
CA VAL A 148 11.71 -15.61 4.80
C VAL A 148 12.30 -15.04 6.06
N ALA A 149 13.56 -15.34 6.37
CA ALA A 149 14.32 -14.72 7.43
C ALA A 149 15.74 -14.41 6.94
N ASN A 150 16.23 -13.20 7.23
CA ASN A 150 17.51 -12.69 6.71
C ASN A 150 18.66 -12.75 7.73
N GLY A 151 18.36 -13.03 9.00
CA GLY A 151 19.37 -13.16 10.06
C GLY A 151 19.91 -11.82 10.55
N MET A 152 19.09 -10.76 10.48
CA MET A 152 19.46 -9.42 10.97
C MET A 152 19.23 -9.28 12.47
N THR A 153 18.13 -9.83 12.98
CA THR A 153 17.74 -9.74 14.40
C THR A 153 18.10 -11.00 15.21
N GLY A 154 18.45 -12.09 14.54
CA GLY A 154 18.78 -13.38 15.17
C GLY A 154 19.26 -14.39 14.15
N ASP A 155 19.26 -15.68 14.54
CA ASP A 155 19.55 -16.77 13.61
C ASP A 155 18.35 -16.98 12.67
N ALA A 156 18.60 -16.93 11.37
CA ALA A 156 17.54 -17.00 10.35
C ALA A 156 16.74 -18.32 10.42
N GLN A 157 17.43 -19.46 10.66
CA GLN A 157 16.75 -20.74 10.78
C GLN A 157 15.84 -20.77 12.01
N SER A 158 16.33 -20.26 13.14
CA SER A 158 15.51 -20.16 14.36
C SER A 158 14.27 -19.29 14.16
N ASN A 159 14.39 -18.18 13.43
CA ASN A 159 13.26 -17.32 13.11
C ASN A 159 12.21 -18.04 12.24
N ILE A 160 12.67 -18.83 11.25
CA ILE A 160 11.77 -19.67 10.42
C ILE A 160 11.06 -20.71 11.28
N ASP A 161 11.80 -21.42 12.14
CA ASP A 161 11.26 -22.50 12.99
C ASP A 161 10.20 -21.94 13.96
N VAL A 162 10.41 -20.73 14.49
CA VAL A 162 9.43 -20.03 15.35
C VAL A 162 8.17 -19.70 14.56
N MET A 163 8.30 -19.07 13.40
CA MET A 163 7.15 -18.70 12.56
C MET A 163 6.33 -19.92 12.15
N GLU A 164 7.00 -20.99 11.70
CA GLU A 164 6.33 -22.22 11.33
C GLU A 164 5.55 -22.84 12.50
N ASN A 165 6.20 -22.96 13.66
CA ASN A 165 5.57 -23.52 14.84
C ASN A 165 4.37 -22.67 15.34
N ASP A 166 4.44 -21.35 15.23
CA ASP A 166 3.33 -20.47 15.60
C ASP A 166 2.15 -20.66 14.63
N ILE A 167 2.42 -20.76 13.34
CA ILE A 167 1.41 -21.03 12.30
C ILE A 167 0.78 -22.42 12.50
N GLU A 168 1.60 -23.45 12.77
CA GLU A 168 1.10 -24.81 13.07
C GLU A 168 0.20 -24.84 14.29
N LYS A 169 0.58 -24.16 15.37
CA LYS A 169 -0.25 -24.04 16.60
C LYS A 169 -1.57 -23.30 16.32
N TYR A 170 -1.53 -22.26 15.51
CA TYR A 170 -2.73 -21.52 15.13
C TYR A 170 -3.68 -22.42 14.32
N CYS A 171 -3.17 -23.12 13.33
CA CYS A 171 -3.93 -24.05 12.50
C CYS A 171 -4.45 -25.28 13.28
N GLY A 172 -3.75 -25.72 14.32
CA GLY A 172 -4.13 -26.88 15.13
C GLY A 172 -5.16 -26.59 16.24
N ARG A 173 -5.45 -25.32 16.52
CA ARG A 173 -6.45 -24.91 17.53
C ARG A 173 -7.90 -24.98 17.03
N ASP A 174 -8.07 -25.06 15.75
CA ASP A 174 -9.37 -25.09 15.09
C ASP A 174 -9.59 -26.44 14.41
N ASP A 175 -10.72 -27.09 14.76
CA ASP A 175 -11.31 -28.20 13.99
C ASP A 175 -11.74 -27.77 12.56
N ARG A 176 -11.12 -26.75 12.00
CA ARG A 176 -11.33 -26.20 10.66
C ARG A 176 -10.67 -27.12 9.63
N GLU A 177 -11.13 -28.38 9.56
CA GLU A 177 -10.73 -29.36 8.53
C GLU A 177 -11.04 -28.93 7.09
N ASN A 178 -11.70 -27.80 6.91
CA ASN A 178 -11.97 -27.24 5.59
C ASN A 178 -11.42 -25.82 5.57
N GLY A 179 -10.37 -25.59 4.81
CA GLY A 179 -9.70 -24.33 4.55
C GLY A 179 -10.59 -23.11 4.21
N ASN A 180 -11.63 -22.95 4.94
CA ASN A 180 -12.46 -21.75 4.97
C ASN A 180 -11.83 -20.81 6.00
N ILE A 181 -11.02 -19.89 5.48
CA ILE A 181 -10.91 -18.52 5.94
C ILE A 181 -12.07 -18.25 6.88
N ILE A 182 -11.83 -17.58 8.00
CA ILE A 182 -12.87 -16.76 8.61
C ILE A 182 -13.30 -15.79 7.50
N ASP A 183 -14.20 -16.28 6.67
CA ASP A 183 -15.08 -15.43 5.92
C ASP A 183 -15.86 -14.69 7.02
N ARG A 184 -15.28 -13.60 7.53
CA ARG A 184 -16.06 -12.60 8.25
C ARG A 184 -17.04 -12.12 7.20
N THR A 185 -18.10 -12.92 7.02
CA THR A 185 -19.14 -12.64 6.06
C THR A 185 -19.71 -11.27 6.38
N SER A 186 -20.28 -10.63 5.40
CA SER A 186 -21.05 -9.40 5.58
C SER A 186 -22.06 -9.47 6.76
N GLU A 187 -22.41 -10.67 7.25
CA GLU A 187 -23.26 -10.90 8.43
C GLU A 187 -22.51 -10.65 9.75
N ASP A 188 -21.22 -10.96 9.87
CA ASP A 188 -20.42 -10.64 11.06
C ASP A 188 -20.11 -9.14 11.14
N VAL A 189 -19.93 -8.49 10.00
CA VAL A 189 -19.85 -7.03 9.90
C VAL A 189 -21.19 -6.37 10.31
N GLN A 190 -22.32 -7.03 10.12
CA GLN A 190 -23.65 -6.53 10.53
C GLN A 190 -23.94 -6.64 12.03
N LYS A 191 -23.25 -7.48 12.78
CA LYS A 191 -23.28 -7.51 14.27
C LYS A 191 -22.39 -6.42 14.89
N ARG A 192 -22.28 -5.27 14.27
CA ARG A 192 -21.38 -4.17 14.65
C ARG A 192 -21.62 -3.77 16.11
N LYS A 193 -20.56 -3.82 16.92
CA LYS A 193 -20.48 -3.00 18.13
C LYS A 193 -20.79 -1.55 17.71
N LYS A 194 -21.69 -0.90 18.43
CA LYS A 194 -21.88 0.54 18.24
C LYS A 194 -20.65 1.24 18.81
N TYR A 195 -19.88 1.85 17.95
CA TYR A 195 -18.79 2.73 18.34
C TYR A 195 -19.33 4.16 18.52
N ASN A 196 -18.73 4.91 19.45
CA ASN A 196 -18.96 6.32 19.53
C ASN A 196 -18.17 6.99 18.41
N LEU A 197 -18.82 7.76 17.57
CA LEU A 197 -18.23 8.47 16.45
C LEU A 197 -18.58 9.93 16.53
N ASN A 198 -17.57 10.79 16.60
CA ASN A 198 -17.73 12.24 16.40
C ASN A 198 -16.98 12.60 15.11
N VAL A 199 -17.69 13.16 14.15
CA VAL A 199 -17.14 13.52 12.84
C VAL A 199 -16.95 15.03 12.80
N TYR A 200 -15.76 15.45 12.42
CA TYR A 200 -15.39 16.85 12.22
C TYR A 200 -15.01 17.04 10.74
N GLU A 201 -15.70 17.96 10.09
CA GLU A 201 -15.42 18.33 8.72
C GLU A 201 -14.66 19.66 8.69
N GLU A 202 -13.55 19.72 7.95
CA GLU A 202 -12.71 20.92 7.81
C GLU A 202 -13.38 22.03 7.04
N CYS A 203 -14.19 21.68 6.05
CA CYS A 203 -14.91 22.65 5.25
C CYS A 203 -16.37 22.24 5.06
N SER A 204 -17.24 23.24 5.04
CA SER A 204 -18.65 23.03 4.72
C SER A 204 -18.82 22.63 3.25
N ARG A 205 -20.00 22.09 2.94
CA ARG A 205 -20.37 21.77 1.56
C ARG A 205 -20.31 23.00 0.65
N GLU A 206 -20.78 24.15 1.15
CA GLU A 206 -20.81 25.42 0.41
C GLU A 206 -19.39 25.91 0.07
N GLU A 207 -18.46 25.82 1.01
CA GLU A 207 -17.05 26.18 0.79
C GLU A 207 -16.39 25.24 -0.23
N TYR A 208 -16.63 23.93 -0.12
CA TYR A 208 -16.12 22.96 -1.08
C TYR A 208 -16.66 23.23 -2.50
N GLU A 209 -17.98 23.41 -2.64
CA GLU A 209 -18.61 23.73 -3.94
C GLU A 209 -18.11 25.06 -4.52
N HIS A 210 -17.85 26.06 -3.67
CA HIS A 210 -17.25 27.32 -4.09
C HIS A 210 -15.84 27.13 -4.65
N SER A 211 -15.00 26.36 -3.94
CA SER A 211 -13.63 26.04 -4.36
C SER A 211 -13.62 25.29 -5.69
N ILE A 212 -14.50 24.31 -5.89
CA ILE A 212 -14.66 23.60 -7.16
C ILE A 212 -15.05 24.55 -8.29
N ARG A 213 -15.95 25.50 -8.06
CA ARG A 213 -16.33 26.49 -9.09
C ARG A 213 -15.11 27.33 -9.50
N ARG A 214 -14.34 27.83 -8.53
CA ARG A 214 -13.13 28.61 -8.82
C ARG A 214 -12.06 27.80 -9.55
N LEU A 215 -11.84 26.53 -9.19
CA LEU A 215 -10.92 25.64 -9.90
C LEU A 215 -11.34 25.45 -11.37
N LYS A 216 -12.64 25.32 -11.64
CA LYS A 216 -13.16 25.24 -13.03
C LYS A 216 -12.89 26.51 -13.80
N ASP A 217 -12.99 27.67 -13.18
CA ASP A 217 -12.68 28.96 -13.82
C ASP A 217 -11.17 29.02 -14.16
N TYR A 218 -10.26 28.67 -13.25
CA TYR A 218 -8.83 28.62 -13.49
C TYR A 218 -8.44 27.63 -14.62
N ILE A 219 -9.12 26.47 -14.70
CA ILE A 219 -8.91 25.53 -15.81
C ILE A 219 -9.39 26.14 -17.13
N THR A 220 -10.51 26.85 -17.14
CA THR A 220 -11.06 27.49 -18.35
C THR A 220 -10.19 28.64 -18.82
N GLU A 221 -9.60 29.39 -17.91
CA GLU A 221 -8.69 30.52 -18.18
C GLU A 221 -7.28 30.04 -18.58
N GLY A 222 -6.97 28.76 -18.32
CA GLY A 222 -5.68 28.15 -18.66
C GLY A 222 -4.60 28.31 -17.59
N ASP A 223 -4.95 28.79 -16.42
CA ASP A 223 -4.02 28.95 -15.29
C ASP A 223 -3.63 27.60 -14.68
N VAL A 224 -4.55 26.63 -14.71
CA VAL A 224 -4.35 25.27 -14.18
C VAL A 224 -4.81 24.24 -15.21
N TYR A 225 -3.99 23.22 -15.45
CA TYR A 225 -4.34 22.15 -16.38
C TYR A 225 -5.24 21.09 -15.75
N VAL A 226 -4.94 20.69 -14.53
CA VAL A 226 -5.70 19.70 -13.74
C VAL A 226 -5.55 20.04 -12.26
N ALA A 227 -6.60 19.80 -11.49
CA ALA A 227 -6.56 19.92 -10.05
C ALA A 227 -7.36 18.79 -9.40
N ASN A 228 -6.86 18.29 -8.27
CA ASN A 228 -7.55 17.33 -7.43
C ASN A 228 -7.89 17.99 -6.09
N MET A 229 -9.15 18.38 -5.92
CA MET A 229 -9.61 19.00 -4.69
C MET A 229 -9.87 17.95 -3.63
N THR A 230 -9.05 17.94 -2.59
CA THR A 230 -9.17 17.03 -1.45
C THR A 230 -9.74 17.74 -0.22
N ARG A 231 -10.23 16.97 0.72
CA ARG A 231 -10.63 17.42 2.05
C ARG A 231 -10.31 16.37 3.08
N HIS A 232 -10.08 16.79 4.31
CA HIS A 232 -9.94 15.91 5.47
C HIS A 232 -11.29 15.69 6.14
N ILE A 233 -11.49 14.49 6.66
CA ILE A 233 -12.58 14.17 7.58
C ILE A 233 -11.92 13.59 8.81
N ILE A 234 -12.05 14.28 9.94
CA ILE A 234 -11.51 13.83 11.22
C ILE A 234 -12.61 13.10 11.97
N VAL A 235 -12.30 11.93 12.50
CA VAL A 235 -13.26 11.11 13.23
C VAL A 235 -12.66 10.69 14.56
N ASP A 236 -13.25 11.15 15.67
CA ASP A 236 -12.98 10.56 16.98
C ASP A 236 -13.75 9.26 17.11
N SER A 237 -13.05 8.20 17.48
CA SER A 237 -13.64 6.88 17.61
C SER A 237 -12.94 6.08 18.71
N ASP A 238 -13.68 5.25 19.42
CA ASP A 238 -13.16 4.22 20.33
C ASP A 238 -12.78 2.91 19.61
N LYS A 239 -12.92 2.89 18.28
CA LYS A 239 -12.54 1.76 17.43
C LYS A 239 -11.04 1.72 17.22
N LYS A 240 -10.42 0.56 17.49
CA LYS A 240 -8.98 0.39 17.25
C LYS A 240 -8.65 0.46 15.76
N PRO A 241 -7.48 0.99 15.37
CA PRO A 241 -7.04 1.03 13.97
C PRO A 241 -7.06 -0.35 13.28
N LEU A 242 -6.73 -1.40 14.01
CA LEU A 242 -6.77 -2.77 13.53
C LEU A 242 -8.20 -3.23 13.19
N ASP A 243 -9.19 -2.91 14.04
CA ASP A 243 -10.60 -3.19 13.75
C ASP A 243 -11.09 -2.40 12.52
N VAL A 244 -10.55 -1.18 12.31
CA VAL A 244 -10.81 -0.39 11.09
C VAL A 244 -10.25 -1.11 9.87
N PHE A 245 -9.02 -1.62 9.96
CA PHE A 245 -8.40 -2.37 8.86
C PHE A 245 -9.21 -3.61 8.49
N HIS A 246 -9.60 -4.43 9.48
CA HIS A 246 -10.40 -5.63 9.23
C HIS A 246 -11.75 -5.31 8.58
N ASP A 247 -12.46 -4.26 9.05
CA ASP A 247 -13.72 -3.86 8.43
C ASP A 247 -13.53 -3.31 7.01
N LEU A 248 -12.46 -2.54 6.79
CA LEU A 248 -12.14 -1.96 5.49
C LEU A 248 -11.79 -3.05 4.47
N ARG A 249 -11.03 -4.05 4.89
CA ARG A 249 -10.66 -5.21 4.08
C ARG A 249 -11.87 -5.98 3.55
N VAL A 250 -12.93 -6.08 4.35
CA VAL A 250 -14.18 -6.77 3.98
C VAL A 250 -15.10 -5.86 3.16
N SER A 251 -15.25 -4.59 3.57
CA SER A 251 -16.19 -3.66 2.93
C SER A 251 -15.66 -3.06 1.63
N ASN A 252 -14.34 -2.91 1.52
CA ASN A 252 -13.64 -2.32 0.37
C ASN A 252 -12.42 -3.17 -0.01
N PRO A 253 -12.61 -4.41 -0.48
CA PRO A 253 -11.49 -5.24 -0.90
C PRO A 253 -10.70 -4.54 -2.01
N SER A 254 -9.39 -4.58 -1.90
CA SER A 254 -8.49 -3.88 -2.82
C SER A 254 -7.25 -4.70 -3.16
N PRO A 255 -6.65 -4.50 -4.35
CA PRO A 255 -5.42 -5.22 -4.73
C PRO A 255 -4.16 -4.69 -4.04
N PHE A 256 -4.20 -3.48 -3.46
CA PHE A 256 -3.08 -2.79 -2.82
C PHE A 256 -3.49 -2.21 -1.46
N GLY A 257 -4.18 -2.99 -0.66
CA GLY A 257 -4.50 -2.65 0.72
C GLY A 257 -3.29 -2.71 1.64
N GLY A 258 -3.42 -2.20 2.86
CA GLY A 258 -2.35 -2.33 3.84
C GLY A 258 -2.67 -1.79 5.22
N TYR A 259 -1.93 -2.33 6.18
CA TYR A 259 -1.84 -1.87 7.55
C TYR A 259 -0.36 -1.68 7.90
N LEU A 260 0.01 -0.49 8.35
CA LEU A 260 1.36 -0.20 8.83
C LEU A 260 1.27 0.30 10.27
N ASP A 261 1.87 -0.43 11.21
CA ASP A 261 2.10 0.08 12.55
C ASP A 261 3.42 0.87 12.56
N LEU A 262 3.33 2.15 12.86
CA LEU A 262 4.47 3.07 12.88
C LEU A 262 4.81 3.53 14.31
N GLY A 263 4.22 2.89 15.31
CA GLY A 263 4.36 3.17 16.72
C GLY A 263 3.32 4.19 17.20
N ASP A 264 3.58 5.47 17.03
CA ASP A 264 2.71 6.54 17.51
C ASP A 264 1.40 6.67 16.70
N TYR A 265 1.38 6.17 15.49
CA TYR A 265 0.21 6.15 14.60
C TYR A 265 0.24 4.94 13.68
N GLN A 266 -0.92 4.63 13.07
CA GLN A 266 -1.08 3.55 12.12
C GLN A 266 -1.64 4.10 10.81
N ILE A 267 -1.20 3.49 9.69
CA ILE A 267 -1.78 3.73 8.37
C ILE A 267 -2.65 2.54 8.00
N VAL A 268 -3.90 2.82 7.66
CA VAL A 268 -4.86 1.84 7.13
C VAL A 268 -5.24 2.27 5.73
N SER A 269 -5.04 1.38 4.75
CA SER A 269 -5.24 1.69 3.34
C SER A 269 -6.05 0.62 2.61
N ALA A 270 -6.93 1.06 1.69
CA ALA A 270 -7.61 0.21 0.71
C ALA A 270 -7.38 0.81 -0.69
N SER A 271 -6.13 0.82 -1.16
CA SER A 271 -5.77 1.42 -2.44
C SER A 271 -6.17 0.51 -3.61
N PRO A 272 -6.93 1.02 -4.59
CA PRO A 272 -7.27 0.27 -5.79
C PRO A 272 -6.20 0.35 -6.88
N GLU A 273 -5.25 1.28 -6.76
CA GLU A 273 -4.39 1.68 -7.88
C GLU A 273 -2.91 1.45 -7.58
N ARG A 274 -2.19 0.89 -8.54
CA ARG A 274 -0.73 0.79 -8.50
C ARG A 274 -0.13 2.10 -8.98
N PHE A 275 0.54 2.82 -8.09
CA PHE A 275 1.30 4.01 -8.47
C PHE A 275 2.45 3.64 -9.41
N MET A 276 3.35 2.75 -8.96
CA MET A 276 4.52 2.36 -9.72
C MET A 276 5.04 0.97 -9.30
N GLN A 277 5.52 0.21 -10.24
CA GLN A 277 6.32 -1.00 -9.99
C GLN A 277 7.64 -0.89 -10.74
N ILE A 278 8.74 -1.16 -10.06
CA ILE A 278 10.06 -1.28 -10.69
C ILE A 278 10.55 -2.72 -10.49
N LYS A 279 10.66 -3.44 -11.59
CA LYS A 279 11.20 -4.82 -11.61
C LYS A 279 12.18 -4.96 -12.78
N ASP A 280 13.34 -5.56 -12.55
CA ASP A 280 14.36 -5.82 -13.58
C ASP A 280 14.74 -4.57 -14.41
N ARG A 281 14.85 -3.42 -13.75
CA ARG A 281 15.14 -2.11 -14.36
C ARG A 281 14.06 -1.64 -15.35
N ARG A 282 12.87 -2.16 -15.28
CA ARG A 282 11.69 -1.70 -16.00
C ARG A 282 10.71 -1.06 -15.03
N VAL A 283 10.15 0.06 -15.43
CA VAL A 283 9.12 0.78 -14.67
C VAL A 283 7.77 0.50 -15.32
N TYR A 284 6.81 0.15 -14.50
CA TYR A 284 5.41 -0.06 -14.91
C TYR A 284 4.52 0.86 -14.08
N THR A 285 3.62 1.55 -14.75
CA THR A 285 2.54 2.32 -14.13
C THR A 285 1.23 1.94 -14.80
N ARG A 286 0.09 2.09 -14.09
CA ARG A 286 -1.22 1.70 -14.60
C ARG A 286 -2.29 2.61 -14.01
N PRO A 287 -2.46 3.82 -14.54
CA PRO A 287 -3.46 4.75 -14.08
C PRO A 287 -4.88 4.26 -14.40
N ILE A 288 -5.80 4.46 -13.48
CA ILE A 288 -7.21 4.10 -13.59
C ILE A 288 -8.04 5.38 -13.61
N LYS A 289 -8.91 5.52 -14.59
CA LYS A 289 -9.92 6.57 -14.66
C LYS A 289 -11.24 6.03 -15.16
N GLY A 290 -12.31 6.59 -14.60
CA GLY A 290 -13.66 6.14 -14.88
C GLY A 290 -14.06 4.88 -14.13
N THR A 291 -15.15 4.96 -13.39
CA THR A 291 -15.71 3.82 -12.66
C THR A 291 -17.22 3.75 -12.85
N ARG A 292 -17.74 2.54 -12.85
CA ARG A 292 -19.17 2.27 -12.75
C ARG A 292 -19.39 1.25 -11.63
N ARG A 293 -20.55 1.33 -10.99
CA ARG A 293 -20.95 0.29 -10.04
C ARG A 293 -21.15 -1.04 -10.79
N ARG A 294 -21.03 -2.14 -10.08
CA ARG A 294 -21.42 -3.44 -10.62
C ARG A 294 -22.96 -3.51 -10.77
N GLY A 295 -23.40 -4.21 -11.79
CA GLY A 295 -24.82 -4.44 -12.00
C GLY A 295 -25.38 -5.51 -11.03
N GLU A 296 -26.66 -5.40 -10.69
CA GLU A 296 -27.34 -6.42 -9.88
C GLU A 296 -27.65 -7.72 -10.69
N THR A 297 -27.57 -7.61 -12.01
CA THR A 297 -27.73 -8.72 -12.94
C THR A 297 -26.66 -8.66 -14.03
N ASP A 298 -26.30 -9.79 -14.64
CA ASP A 298 -25.32 -9.85 -15.74
C ASP A 298 -25.67 -8.88 -16.89
N ARG A 299 -26.96 -8.73 -17.18
CA ARG A 299 -27.42 -7.81 -18.22
C ARG A 299 -27.19 -6.35 -17.88
N GLU A 300 -27.40 -5.98 -16.63
CA GLU A 300 -27.15 -4.62 -16.13
C GLU A 300 -25.64 -4.36 -16.09
N ASP A 301 -24.88 -5.32 -15.61
CA ASP A 301 -23.42 -5.22 -15.51
C ASP A 301 -22.79 -5.00 -16.89
N GLU A 302 -23.20 -5.79 -17.87
CA GLU A 302 -22.75 -5.62 -19.25
C GLU A 302 -23.18 -4.28 -19.87
N ALA A 303 -24.34 -3.75 -19.48
CA ALA A 303 -24.78 -2.43 -19.93
C ALA A 303 -23.92 -1.31 -19.34
N LEU A 304 -23.59 -1.37 -18.05
CA LEU A 304 -22.72 -0.42 -17.37
C LEU A 304 -21.30 -0.48 -17.91
N ARG A 305 -20.78 -1.69 -18.17
CA ARG A 305 -19.49 -1.90 -18.82
C ARG A 305 -19.42 -1.22 -20.20
N ARG A 306 -20.42 -1.44 -21.05
CA ARG A 306 -20.51 -0.81 -22.37
C ARG A 306 -20.67 0.71 -22.30
N GLU A 307 -21.36 1.23 -21.30
CA GLU A 307 -21.45 2.66 -21.05
C GLU A 307 -20.05 3.24 -20.77
N LEU A 308 -19.28 2.59 -19.88
CA LEU A 308 -17.93 2.99 -19.56
C LEU A 308 -17.02 2.93 -20.80
N GLU A 309 -17.07 1.84 -21.55
CA GLU A 309 -16.30 1.66 -22.79
C GLU A 309 -16.55 2.76 -23.82
N LYS A 310 -17.77 3.29 -23.88
CA LYS A 310 -18.16 4.32 -24.85
C LYS A 310 -17.99 5.76 -24.35
N SER A 311 -17.72 5.94 -23.06
CA SER A 311 -17.60 7.26 -22.46
C SER A 311 -16.41 8.03 -23.01
N GLN A 312 -16.66 9.04 -23.83
CA GLN A 312 -15.60 9.91 -24.36
C GLN A 312 -14.95 10.76 -23.26
N LYS A 313 -15.72 11.11 -22.22
CA LYS A 313 -15.21 11.85 -21.05
C LYS A 313 -14.13 11.04 -20.35
N GLU A 314 -14.45 9.81 -19.97
CA GLU A 314 -13.53 8.93 -19.23
C GLU A 314 -12.28 8.60 -20.05
N LYS A 315 -12.44 8.36 -21.37
CA LYS A 315 -11.31 8.15 -22.27
C LYS A 315 -10.39 9.35 -22.37
N SER A 316 -10.96 10.54 -22.48
CA SER A 316 -10.17 11.79 -22.56
C SER A 316 -9.42 12.03 -21.25
N GLU A 317 -10.05 11.80 -20.11
CA GLU A 317 -9.43 11.92 -18.79
C GLU A 317 -8.28 10.92 -18.63
N LEU A 318 -8.50 9.65 -18.96
CA LEU A 318 -7.44 8.64 -18.90
C LEU A 318 -6.26 8.99 -19.83
N LEU A 319 -6.54 9.42 -21.05
CA LEU A 319 -5.50 9.80 -22.02
C LEU A 319 -4.65 10.95 -21.50
N MET A 320 -5.27 11.95 -20.87
CA MET A 320 -4.57 13.08 -20.25
C MET A 320 -3.60 12.60 -19.16
N ILE A 321 -4.02 11.69 -18.28
CA ILE A 321 -3.15 11.16 -17.23
C ILE A 321 -2.03 10.29 -17.80
N VAL A 322 -2.33 9.45 -18.79
CA VAL A 322 -1.31 8.64 -19.49
C VAL A 322 -0.24 9.52 -20.14
N ASP A 323 -0.61 10.64 -20.77
CA ASP A 323 0.35 11.57 -21.37
C ASP A 323 1.21 12.26 -20.29
N LEU A 324 0.64 12.62 -19.16
CA LEU A 324 1.37 13.21 -18.04
C LEU A 324 2.41 12.21 -17.50
N GLU A 325 2.00 10.97 -17.20
CA GLU A 325 2.90 9.91 -16.73
C GLU A 325 3.98 9.56 -17.76
N ARG A 326 3.65 9.55 -19.04
CA ARG A 326 4.65 9.36 -20.10
C ARG A 326 5.69 10.47 -20.12
N ASN A 327 5.27 11.71 -19.91
CA ASN A 327 6.18 12.84 -19.79
C ASN A 327 7.14 12.63 -18.61
N ASP A 328 6.63 12.30 -17.44
CA ASP A 328 7.43 12.11 -16.22
C ASP A 328 8.39 10.92 -16.37
N LEU A 329 7.93 9.81 -16.90
CA LEU A 329 8.77 8.64 -17.17
C LEU A 329 9.88 8.93 -18.20
N ASN A 330 9.66 9.80 -19.17
CA ASN A 330 10.69 10.17 -20.13
C ASN A 330 11.86 10.94 -19.50
N HIS A 331 11.68 11.57 -18.34
CA HIS A 331 12.77 12.23 -17.61
C HIS A 331 13.74 11.23 -16.94
N VAL A 332 13.26 10.04 -16.58
CA VAL A 332 14.04 9.05 -15.83
C VAL A 332 14.34 7.76 -16.61
N CYS A 333 13.61 7.51 -17.69
CA CYS A 333 13.79 6.34 -18.54
C CYS A 333 14.70 6.63 -19.75
N ARG A 334 15.18 5.59 -20.43
CA ARG A 334 15.96 5.77 -21.65
C ARG A 334 15.10 6.43 -22.74
N PRO A 335 15.63 7.41 -23.50
CA PRO A 335 14.91 8.02 -24.60
C PRO A 335 14.31 6.98 -25.56
N GLY A 336 13.02 7.13 -25.88
CA GLY A 336 12.29 6.23 -26.77
C GLY A 336 11.90 4.88 -26.19
N SER A 337 12.16 4.63 -24.91
CA SER A 337 11.78 3.35 -24.25
C SER A 337 10.38 3.36 -23.62
N VAL A 338 9.80 4.53 -23.37
CA VAL A 338 8.46 4.65 -22.78
C VAL A 338 7.40 4.28 -23.81
N LYS A 339 6.55 3.32 -23.47
CA LYS A 339 5.51 2.79 -24.35
C LYS A 339 4.20 2.62 -23.61
N VAL A 340 3.12 2.97 -24.27
CA VAL A 340 1.77 2.56 -23.83
C VAL A 340 1.52 1.16 -24.40
N THR A 341 1.43 0.17 -23.52
CA THR A 341 1.26 -1.23 -23.91
C THR A 341 -0.21 -1.64 -23.98
N GLU A 342 -1.05 -0.94 -23.21
CA GLU A 342 -2.48 -1.18 -23.11
C GLU A 342 -3.19 0.15 -22.85
N LEU A 343 -4.32 0.39 -23.47
CA LEU A 343 -5.08 1.63 -23.33
C LEU A 343 -6.58 1.33 -23.39
N PHE A 344 -7.36 1.94 -22.47
CA PHE A 344 -8.81 1.81 -22.36
C PHE A 344 -9.31 0.39 -22.00
N SER A 345 -8.49 -0.43 -21.35
CA SER A 345 -8.95 -1.70 -20.80
C SER A 345 -9.85 -1.47 -19.60
N ILE A 346 -10.86 -2.32 -19.47
CA ILE A 346 -11.74 -2.35 -18.29
C ILE A 346 -11.29 -3.48 -17.37
N GLU A 347 -11.19 -3.18 -16.10
CA GLU A 347 -10.90 -4.12 -15.00
C GLU A 347 -12.15 -4.29 -14.14
N GLU A 348 -12.37 -5.52 -13.66
CA GLU A 348 -13.52 -5.89 -12.82
C GLU A 348 -13.04 -6.25 -11.41
#